data_3d19421e7e20ebcf3cd4ca325956b353
#
_entry.id   3d19421e7e20ebcf3cd4ca325956b353
#
_cell.length_a   1.000
_cell.length_b   1.000
_cell.length_c   1.000
_cell.angle_alpha   90.00
_cell.angle_beta   90.00
_cell.angle_gamma   90.00
#
_symmetry.space_group_name_H-M   'P 1'
#
loop_
_entity.id
_entity.type
_entity.pdbx_description
1 polymer ?
#
loop_
_entity_poly.entity_id
_entity_poly.type
_entity_poly.pdbx_seq_one_letter_code
_entity_poly.pdbx_strand_id
1 'polypeptide(L)'
;MRAQWDPVGGDDPAREPRRPRPVREVRKQSRLGKFVATYGWRAYVVPVLVVVTVVVLWDAFRGTGDDGAAEEQSMVDAGEIVAEAPRADGLFPADLASGTLPDGGPFTERGAQRWRVLPGTTARVGSEAARTFTYTVEVEDGIDTAGYGGDDAFGLLVDQTLADPRSWVGDPQFAFRRIDVGTPDFRISLTSQMTIREGCGYDIRLEGSCFNPSLGRVLLNEARWVRGAVAFQGDLGSYRQYLVNHEVGHAIGFAQHERCGVQDGLAPIMMQQTFGTNNDDIARLDPGGVVPADGLRCRFNPWPYPRA
;
A
#
# COMPACT_ATOMS: atom_id res chain seq x y z
N MET A 1 -31.66 56.66 -10.28
CA MET A 1 -30.87 57.83 -9.84
C MET A 1 -29.38 57.48 -10.01
N ARG A 2 -28.69 58.13 -10.94
CA ARG A 2 -27.24 57.96 -11.18
C ARG A 2 -26.54 59.00 -10.36
N ALA A 3 -25.60 58.63 -9.50
CA ALA A 3 -24.71 59.53 -8.81
C ALA A 3 -23.51 59.80 -9.72
N GLN A 4 -23.27 61.05 -9.99
CA GLN A 4 -22.20 61.60 -10.82
C GLN A 4 -21.01 61.89 -9.90
N TRP A 5 -19.83 61.45 -10.28
CA TRP A 5 -18.57 61.70 -9.56
C TRP A 5 -17.87 62.89 -10.18
N ASP A 6 -17.60 63.93 -9.39
CA ASP A 6 -16.83 65.14 -9.78
C ASP A 6 -15.48 65.15 -9.09
N PRO A 7 -14.35 65.31 -9.79
CA PRO A 7 -13.04 65.50 -9.18
C PRO A 7 -12.77 67.00 -8.97
N VAL A 8 -12.70 67.42 -7.72
CA VAL A 8 -12.23 68.81 -7.37
C VAL A 8 -10.72 68.75 -7.26
N GLY A 9 -10.07 69.63 -8.00
CA GLY A 9 -8.65 69.95 -7.96
C GLY A 9 -8.24 70.60 -6.64
N GLY A 10 -7.08 70.26 -6.16
CA GLY A 10 -6.39 70.93 -5.04
C GLY A 10 -4.95 71.19 -5.43
N ASP A 11 -4.59 72.41 -5.34
CA ASP A 11 -3.31 73.03 -5.70
C ASP A 11 -2.13 72.42 -4.96
N ASP A 12 -1.04 72.19 -5.69
CA ASP A 12 0.24 71.71 -5.20
C ASP A 12 1.22 72.90 -5.08
N PRO A 13 1.74 73.20 -3.88
CA PRO A 13 2.88 74.12 -3.78
C PRO A 13 4.16 73.35 -3.46
N ALA A 14 5.17 73.57 -4.24
CA ALA A 14 6.60 73.34 -4.03
C ALA A 14 7.21 72.07 -4.65
N ARG A 15 7.57 72.15 -5.91
CA ARG A 15 8.59 71.31 -6.52
C ARG A 15 9.98 71.61 -5.96
N GLU A 16 10.53 70.73 -5.16
CA GLU A 16 11.97 70.64 -4.90
C GLU A 16 12.74 70.13 -6.14
N PRO A 17 13.96 70.69 -6.43
CA PRO A 17 14.75 70.26 -7.59
C PRO A 17 15.29 68.84 -7.43
N ARG A 18 14.97 68.01 -8.38
CA ARG A 18 15.47 66.62 -8.44
C ARG A 18 17.00 66.63 -8.58
N ARG A 19 17.68 65.98 -7.60
CA ARG A 19 19.11 65.62 -7.67
C ARG A 19 19.34 64.63 -8.83
N PRO A 20 20.43 64.84 -9.62
CA PRO A 20 20.77 63.87 -10.70
C PRO A 20 21.08 62.52 -10.13
N ARG A 21 20.46 61.46 -10.70
CA ARG A 21 20.76 60.07 -10.36
C ARG A 21 22.19 59.73 -10.80
N PRO A 22 22.95 59.00 -9.97
CA PRO A 22 24.29 58.55 -10.37
C PRO A 22 24.18 57.57 -11.56
N VAL A 23 24.99 57.81 -12.56
CA VAL A 23 25.15 56.96 -13.74
C VAL A 23 25.67 55.60 -13.25
N ARG A 24 24.88 54.55 -13.40
CA ARG A 24 25.26 53.20 -13.05
C ARG A 24 26.31 52.72 -14.06
N GLU A 25 27.55 52.61 -13.65
CA GLU A 25 28.62 51.98 -14.45
C GLU A 25 28.19 50.59 -14.88
N VAL A 26 28.11 50.34 -16.18
CA VAL A 26 27.83 49.03 -16.77
C VAL A 26 29.10 48.19 -16.63
N ARG A 27 29.16 47.36 -15.58
CA ARG A 27 30.20 46.37 -15.41
C ARG A 27 30.17 45.43 -16.63
N LYS A 28 31.25 45.42 -17.41
CA LYS A 28 31.43 44.48 -18.53
C LYS A 28 31.34 43.06 -18.00
N GLN A 29 30.25 42.35 -18.30
CA GLN A 29 30.09 40.93 -17.94
C GLN A 29 31.18 40.11 -18.62
N SER A 30 31.83 39.22 -17.86
CA SER A 30 32.78 38.27 -18.41
C SER A 30 32.09 37.29 -19.38
N ARG A 31 32.85 36.68 -20.29
CA ARG A 31 32.30 35.69 -21.25
C ARG A 31 31.58 34.55 -20.52
N LEU A 32 32.06 34.18 -19.35
CA LEU A 32 31.44 33.17 -18.48
C LEU A 32 30.07 33.65 -17.94
N GLY A 33 29.96 34.91 -17.51
CA GLY A 33 28.72 35.48 -17.01
C GLY A 33 27.62 35.56 -18.08
N LYS A 34 28.00 35.80 -19.34
CA LYS A 34 27.07 35.79 -20.48
C LYS A 34 26.56 34.37 -20.77
N PHE A 35 27.43 33.36 -20.68
CA PHE A 35 27.05 31.97 -20.89
C PHE A 35 26.05 31.47 -19.85
N VAL A 36 26.31 31.74 -18.56
CA VAL A 36 25.39 31.41 -17.47
C VAL A 36 24.05 32.13 -17.58
N ALA A 37 24.06 33.42 -17.99
CA ALA A 37 22.83 34.19 -18.19
C ALA A 37 21.96 33.65 -19.36
N THR A 38 22.60 33.03 -20.37
CA THR A 38 21.89 32.49 -21.55
C THR A 38 21.35 31.10 -21.30
N TYR A 39 22.07 30.23 -20.57
CA TYR A 39 21.72 28.81 -20.39
C TYR A 39 21.15 28.52 -18.99
N GLY A 40 21.13 29.50 -18.08
CA GLY A 40 20.58 29.32 -16.74
C GLY A 40 21.20 28.15 -15.96
N TRP A 41 20.35 27.39 -15.25
CA TRP A 41 20.78 26.22 -14.47
C TRP A 41 21.43 25.08 -15.30
N ARG A 42 21.09 25.01 -16.60
CA ARG A 42 21.66 24.02 -17.54
C ARG A 42 23.17 24.16 -17.71
N ALA A 43 23.71 25.37 -17.51
CA ALA A 43 25.13 25.62 -17.58
C ALA A 43 25.94 24.87 -16.49
N TYR A 44 25.29 24.44 -15.42
CA TYR A 44 25.90 23.67 -14.34
C TYR A 44 25.59 22.18 -14.44
N VAL A 45 24.38 21.82 -14.86
CA VAL A 45 23.93 20.41 -14.94
C VAL A 45 24.68 19.61 -16.00
N VAL A 46 24.92 20.22 -17.17
CA VAL A 46 25.60 19.50 -18.27
C VAL A 46 27.04 19.12 -17.90
N PRO A 47 27.91 20.00 -17.37
CA PRO A 47 29.24 19.61 -16.92
C PRO A 47 29.23 18.56 -15.80
N VAL A 48 28.29 18.63 -14.85
CA VAL A 48 28.17 17.65 -13.77
C VAL A 48 27.78 16.28 -14.34
N LEU A 49 26.81 16.23 -15.24
CA LEU A 49 26.44 14.98 -15.92
C LEU A 49 27.60 14.37 -16.70
N VAL A 50 28.36 15.17 -17.41
CA VAL A 50 29.54 14.67 -18.15
C VAL A 50 30.55 14.08 -17.21
N VAL A 51 30.87 14.76 -16.07
CA VAL A 51 31.81 14.24 -15.08
C VAL A 51 31.31 12.92 -14.48
N VAL A 52 30.04 12.85 -14.09
CA VAL A 52 29.45 11.61 -13.53
C VAL A 52 29.50 10.48 -14.57
N THR A 53 29.16 10.76 -15.84
CA THR A 53 29.21 9.75 -16.89
C THR A 53 30.65 9.25 -17.11
N VAL A 54 31.63 10.14 -17.12
CA VAL A 54 33.04 9.76 -17.27
C VAL A 54 33.51 8.90 -16.09
N VAL A 55 33.12 9.24 -14.87
CA VAL A 55 33.47 8.47 -13.67
C VAL A 55 32.84 7.07 -13.72
N VAL A 56 31.56 6.97 -14.07
CA VAL A 56 30.86 5.67 -14.19
C VAL A 56 31.47 4.81 -15.31
N LEU A 57 31.77 5.41 -16.47
CA LEU A 57 32.43 4.68 -17.55
C LEU A 57 33.85 4.25 -17.18
N TRP A 58 34.60 5.10 -16.46
CA TRP A 58 35.92 4.78 -15.98
C TRP A 58 35.90 3.62 -14.98
N ASP A 59 34.94 3.58 -14.10
CA ASP A 59 34.75 2.49 -13.14
C ASP A 59 34.33 1.19 -13.85
N ALA A 60 33.40 1.27 -14.82
CA ALA A 60 32.99 0.14 -15.64
C ALA A 60 34.15 -0.45 -16.50
N PHE A 61 35.07 0.39 -17.00
CA PHE A 61 36.24 -0.09 -17.76
C PHE A 61 37.40 -0.63 -16.91
N ARG A 62 37.42 -0.28 -15.61
CA ARG A 62 38.42 -0.86 -14.69
C ARG A 62 38.02 -2.20 -14.11
N GLY A 63 36.73 -2.57 -14.21
CA GLY A 63 36.18 -3.80 -13.64
C GLY A 63 36.31 -5.07 -14.49
N THR A 64 37.12 -5.05 -15.58
CA THR A 64 37.39 -6.25 -16.38
C THR A 64 38.83 -6.71 -16.24
N GLY A 65 39.08 -7.46 -15.18
CA GLY A 65 40.33 -8.23 -15.03
C GLY A 65 40.66 -8.48 -13.56
N ASP A 66 40.28 -9.56 -13.06
CA ASP A 66 41.05 -10.59 -12.38
C ASP A 66 40.20 -11.37 -11.37
N ASP A 67 40.24 -12.69 -11.51
CA ASP A 67 39.71 -13.64 -10.56
C ASP A 67 40.52 -13.59 -9.26
N GLY A 68 39.92 -13.03 -8.22
CA GLY A 68 40.50 -13.01 -6.89
C GLY A 68 39.41 -12.97 -5.84
N ALA A 69 39.34 -14.02 -5.05
CA ALA A 69 38.48 -14.11 -3.88
C ALA A 69 38.54 -12.81 -3.05
N ALA A 70 37.50 -12.01 -3.10
CA ALA A 70 37.35 -10.86 -2.21
C ALA A 70 36.73 -11.32 -0.91
N GLU A 71 37.50 -11.25 0.15
CA GLU A 71 37.00 -11.27 1.53
C GLU A 71 35.91 -10.23 1.69
N GLU A 72 34.73 -10.68 2.11
CA GLU A 72 33.65 -9.83 2.60
C GLU A 72 34.15 -9.01 3.80
N GLN A 73 34.62 -7.81 3.58
CA GLN A 73 34.69 -6.82 4.64
C GLN A 73 33.29 -6.27 4.90
N SER A 74 32.67 -6.86 5.90
CA SER A 74 31.48 -6.34 6.60
C SER A 74 31.69 -4.89 7.00
N MET A 75 31.09 -3.96 6.26
CA MET A 75 30.79 -2.64 6.82
C MET A 75 29.44 -2.71 7.51
N VAL A 76 29.49 -3.14 8.76
CA VAL A 76 28.35 -2.97 9.69
C VAL A 76 28.44 -1.54 10.18
N ASP A 77 27.59 -0.66 9.66
CA ASP A 77 27.25 0.56 10.38
C ASP A 77 25.81 0.97 10.12
N ALA A 78 25.19 1.30 11.24
CA ALA A 78 23.93 2.01 11.40
C ALA A 78 22.66 1.32 10.87
N GLY A 79 22.06 0.45 11.68
CA GLY A 79 20.61 0.33 11.75
C GLY A 79 19.89 -0.11 10.48
N GLU A 80 20.57 -0.84 9.59
CA GLU A 80 19.90 -1.51 8.50
C GLU A 80 19.04 -2.63 9.07
N ILE A 81 17.74 -2.37 9.13
CA ILE A 81 16.76 -3.44 9.31
C ILE A 81 16.87 -4.28 8.04
N VAL A 82 17.73 -5.30 8.09
CA VAL A 82 17.70 -6.37 7.09
C VAL A 82 16.40 -7.13 7.34
N ALA A 83 15.30 -6.62 6.80
CA ALA A 83 14.15 -7.44 6.51
C ALA A 83 14.60 -8.40 5.42
N GLU A 84 15.22 -9.50 5.81
CA GLU A 84 15.46 -10.60 4.90
C GLU A 84 14.07 -11.02 4.43
N ALA A 85 13.71 -10.60 3.21
CA ALA A 85 12.53 -11.14 2.56
C ALA A 85 12.70 -12.66 2.60
N PRO A 86 11.69 -13.43 3.02
CA PRO A 86 11.78 -14.88 3.00
C PRO A 86 12.26 -15.27 1.61
N ARG A 87 13.42 -15.93 1.53
CA ARG A 87 13.91 -16.41 0.24
C ARG A 87 12.84 -17.32 -0.30
N ALA A 88 12.36 -17.02 -1.50
CA ALA A 88 11.52 -17.95 -2.25
C ALA A 88 12.39 -19.12 -2.72
N ASP A 89 12.99 -19.83 -1.75
CA ASP A 89 13.87 -20.97 -1.96
C ASP A 89 13.10 -22.27 -2.21
N GLY A 90 11.78 -22.17 -2.38
CA GLY A 90 10.91 -23.33 -2.58
C GLY A 90 10.73 -24.19 -1.34
N LEU A 91 11.19 -23.75 -0.17
CA LEU A 91 11.15 -24.49 1.08
C LEU A 91 9.99 -24.10 1.99
N PHE A 92 8.89 -23.56 1.45
CA PHE A 92 7.68 -23.45 2.24
C PHE A 92 7.29 -24.89 2.65
N PRO A 93 7.12 -25.20 3.95
CA PRO A 93 6.86 -26.56 4.40
C PRO A 93 5.59 -27.10 3.72
N ALA A 94 5.75 -28.12 2.87
CA ALA A 94 4.65 -28.70 2.09
C ALA A 94 3.70 -29.54 2.95
N ASP A 95 4.06 -29.82 4.21
CA ASP A 95 3.37 -30.67 5.17
C ASP A 95 2.54 -29.93 6.21
N LEU A 96 2.50 -28.59 6.13
CA LEU A 96 1.65 -27.81 7.02
C LEU A 96 0.17 -28.10 6.76
N ALA A 97 -0.57 -28.41 7.83
CA ALA A 97 -2.00 -28.64 7.72
C ALA A 97 -2.73 -27.35 7.28
N SER A 98 -3.77 -27.52 6.47
CA SER A 98 -4.65 -26.43 6.05
C SER A 98 -5.18 -25.64 7.26
N GLY A 99 -5.18 -24.31 7.16
CA GLY A 99 -5.58 -23.41 8.23
C GLY A 99 -4.49 -23.10 9.27
N THR A 100 -3.39 -23.84 9.30
CA THR A 100 -2.25 -23.53 10.20
C THR A 100 -1.74 -22.11 9.94
N LEU A 101 -1.38 -21.41 11.01
CA LEU A 101 -0.62 -20.18 10.89
C LEU A 101 0.85 -20.54 10.63
N PRO A 102 1.43 -20.18 9.47
CA PRO A 102 2.83 -20.51 9.19
C PRO A 102 3.80 -19.87 10.20
N ASP A 103 5.00 -20.42 10.31
CA ASP A 103 6.08 -19.76 11.02
C ASP A 103 6.47 -18.45 10.34
N GLY A 104 7.02 -17.52 11.09
CA GLY A 104 7.42 -16.20 10.56
C GLY A 104 7.66 -15.16 11.62
N GLY A 105 7.61 -13.89 11.24
CA GLY A 105 7.86 -12.76 12.13
C GLY A 105 6.93 -12.69 13.34
N PRO A 106 7.31 -11.89 14.35
CA PRO A 106 6.46 -11.64 15.51
C PRO A 106 5.20 -10.86 15.14
N PHE A 107 4.17 -11.01 15.92
CA PHE A 107 2.93 -10.26 15.82
C PHE A 107 2.39 -9.95 17.23
N THR A 108 1.45 -9.00 17.32
CA THR A 108 0.86 -8.56 18.58
C THR A 108 -0.25 -9.53 19.01
N GLU A 109 -0.08 -10.17 20.16
CA GLU A 109 -1.11 -11.04 20.70
C GLU A 109 -2.34 -10.22 21.15
N ARG A 110 -2.12 -9.11 21.87
CA ARG A 110 -3.21 -8.28 22.40
C ARG A 110 -2.89 -6.79 22.24
N GLY A 111 -3.72 -6.09 21.48
CA GLY A 111 -3.72 -4.64 21.35
C GLY A 111 -4.64 -3.94 22.36
N ALA A 112 -4.94 -2.67 22.09
CA ALA A 112 -5.71 -1.81 22.99
C ALA A 112 -7.21 -1.70 22.63
N GLN A 113 -7.68 -2.40 21.59
CA GLN A 113 -9.05 -2.30 21.06
C GLN A 113 -9.46 -0.88 20.66
N ARG A 114 -8.49 -0.06 20.35
CA ARG A 114 -8.63 1.28 19.81
C ARG A 114 -7.76 1.37 18.57
N TRP A 115 -8.24 2.07 17.57
CA TRP A 115 -7.55 2.18 16.29
C TRP A 115 -7.23 3.64 15.99
N ARG A 116 -6.00 3.89 15.56
CA ARG A 116 -5.59 5.15 14.96
C ARG A 116 -5.86 5.12 13.48
N VAL A 117 -6.49 6.17 12.95
CA VAL A 117 -6.64 6.36 11.51
C VAL A 117 -5.29 6.77 10.92
N LEU A 118 -4.85 6.07 9.89
CA LEU A 118 -3.65 6.45 9.17
C LEU A 118 -3.94 7.64 8.27
N PRO A 119 -3.14 8.72 8.32
CA PRO A 119 -3.32 9.87 7.44
C PRO A 119 -3.25 9.45 5.97
N GLY A 120 -4.03 10.10 5.12
CA GLY A 120 -3.98 9.91 3.67
C GLY A 120 -5.35 9.71 3.04
N THR A 121 -5.48 10.26 1.84
CA THR A 121 -6.68 10.19 1.02
C THR A 121 -6.31 9.74 -0.38
N THR A 122 -7.26 9.15 -1.11
CA THR A 122 -7.07 8.81 -2.53
C THR A 122 -8.05 9.57 -3.41
N ALA A 123 -7.71 9.69 -4.69
CA ALA A 123 -8.72 9.97 -5.70
C ALA A 123 -9.73 8.81 -5.71
N ARG A 124 -10.94 9.09 -6.18
CA ARG A 124 -11.93 8.05 -6.42
C ARG A 124 -11.45 7.15 -7.57
N VAL A 125 -11.52 5.84 -7.40
CA VAL A 125 -11.21 4.82 -8.41
C VAL A 125 -12.46 3.98 -8.72
N GLY A 126 -12.59 3.52 -9.95
CA GLY A 126 -13.74 2.78 -10.45
C GLY A 126 -14.62 3.60 -11.40
N SER A 127 -15.65 2.95 -11.99
CA SER A 127 -16.56 3.56 -12.97
C SER A 127 -17.29 4.77 -12.39
N GLU A 128 -17.46 5.85 -13.17
CA GLU A 128 -18.19 7.06 -12.72
C GLU A 128 -19.63 6.79 -12.31
N ALA A 129 -20.30 5.83 -12.95
CA ALA A 129 -21.66 5.43 -12.64
C ALA A 129 -21.75 4.54 -11.38
N ALA A 130 -20.65 4.06 -10.85
CA ALA A 130 -20.60 3.15 -9.72
C ALA A 130 -20.98 3.83 -8.39
N ARG A 131 -21.55 3.02 -7.48
CA ARG A 131 -21.63 3.40 -6.07
C ARG A 131 -20.22 3.56 -5.50
N THR A 132 -19.93 4.73 -4.96
CA THR A 132 -18.67 4.97 -4.29
C THR A 132 -18.74 4.57 -2.83
N PHE A 133 -17.89 3.67 -2.42
CA PHE A 133 -17.65 3.35 -1.02
C PHE A 133 -16.45 4.16 -0.51
N THR A 134 -16.64 4.81 0.63
CA THR A 134 -15.56 5.49 1.34
C THR A 134 -15.00 4.58 2.42
N TYR A 135 -13.68 4.57 2.61
CA TYR A 135 -13.04 3.77 3.64
C TYR A 135 -11.93 4.55 4.35
N THR A 136 -11.66 4.20 5.61
CA THR A 136 -10.45 4.57 6.35
C THR A 136 -9.52 3.37 6.44
N VAL A 137 -8.22 3.64 6.55
CA VAL A 137 -7.22 2.63 6.89
C VAL A 137 -6.74 2.91 8.30
N GLU A 138 -6.72 1.90 9.14
CA GLU A 138 -6.51 2.04 10.57
C GLU A 138 -5.58 0.94 11.10
N VAL A 139 -4.87 1.24 12.16
CA VAL A 139 -4.04 0.26 12.89
C VAL A 139 -4.41 0.30 14.36
N GLU A 140 -4.59 -0.86 14.97
CA GLU A 140 -4.87 -0.96 16.41
C GLU A 140 -3.70 -0.45 17.24
N ASP A 141 -3.98 0.32 18.27
CA ASP A 141 -2.97 0.82 19.21
C ASP A 141 -2.31 -0.37 19.93
N GLY A 142 -0.99 -0.35 19.95
CA GLY A 142 -0.16 -1.42 20.49
C GLY A 142 0.46 -2.32 19.41
N ILE A 143 0.01 -2.23 18.16
CA ILE A 143 0.66 -2.89 17.02
C ILE A 143 1.86 -2.05 16.56
N ASP A 144 3.03 -2.71 16.44
CA ASP A 144 4.22 -2.17 15.81
C ASP A 144 4.35 -2.71 14.38
N THR A 145 4.13 -1.83 13.43
CA THR A 145 4.16 -2.17 12.00
C THR A 145 5.55 -2.09 11.37
N ALA A 146 6.59 -1.66 12.13
CA ALA A 146 7.93 -1.44 11.60
C ALA A 146 8.54 -2.70 10.95
N GLY A 147 8.28 -3.88 11.53
CA GLY A 147 8.79 -5.16 11.02
C GLY A 147 8.28 -5.59 9.64
N TYR A 148 7.29 -4.90 9.09
CA TYR A 148 6.72 -5.20 7.76
C TYR A 148 6.40 -3.94 6.94
N GLY A 149 7.21 -2.89 7.14
CA GLY A 149 7.24 -1.70 6.30
C GLY A 149 6.53 -0.47 6.87
N GLY A 150 6.02 -0.56 8.09
CA GLY A 150 5.36 0.56 8.77
C GLY A 150 3.91 0.81 8.33
N ASP A 151 3.30 1.79 8.95
CA ASP A 151 1.93 2.21 8.70
C ASP A 151 1.72 2.63 7.24
N ASP A 152 2.71 3.30 6.64
CA ASP A 152 2.63 3.77 5.26
C ASP A 152 2.57 2.61 4.26
N ALA A 153 3.37 1.56 4.47
CA ALA A 153 3.36 0.38 3.60
C ALA A 153 2.03 -0.38 3.70
N PHE A 154 1.47 -0.48 4.90
CA PHE A 154 0.14 -1.06 5.10
C PHE A 154 -0.93 -0.26 4.35
N GLY A 155 -0.98 1.06 4.56
CA GLY A 155 -1.93 1.94 3.89
C GLY A 155 -1.81 1.89 2.37
N LEU A 156 -0.58 1.97 1.86
CA LEU A 156 -0.31 1.92 0.43
C LEU A 156 -0.76 0.60 -0.21
N LEU A 157 -0.50 -0.54 0.45
CA LEU A 157 -0.92 -1.85 -0.07
C LEU A 157 -2.44 -1.97 -0.14
N VAL A 158 -3.16 -1.50 0.88
CA VAL A 158 -4.63 -1.45 0.86
C VAL A 158 -5.13 -0.59 -0.30
N ASP A 159 -4.61 0.64 -0.44
CA ASP A 159 -5.02 1.57 -1.49
C ASP A 159 -4.75 1.00 -2.89
N GLN A 160 -3.55 0.45 -3.12
CA GLN A 160 -3.17 -0.16 -4.40
C GLN A 160 -4.00 -1.41 -4.71
N THR A 161 -4.32 -2.23 -3.71
CA THR A 161 -5.16 -3.42 -3.91
C THR A 161 -6.56 -3.02 -4.36
N LEU A 162 -7.19 -2.05 -3.71
CA LEU A 162 -8.54 -1.62 -4.06
C LEU A 162 -8.59 -0.82 -5.37
N ALA A 163 -7.47 -0.21 -5.80
CA ALA A 163 -7.36 0.51 -7.06
C ALA A 163 -6.98 -0.39 -8.26
N ASP A 164 -6.55 -1.62 -8.03
CA ASP A 164 -6.15 -2.54 -9.10
C ASP A 164 -7.38 -2.93 -9.95
N PRO A 165 -7.31 -2.90 -11.30
CA PRO A 165 -8.43 -3.28 -12.17
C PRO A 165 -8.90 -4.73 -11.98
N ARG A 166 -8.09 -5.60 -11.41
CA ARG A 166 -8.47 -6.97 -11.03
C ARG A 166 -9.25 -7.05 -9.73
N SER A 167 -9.25 -5.97 -8.93
CA SER A 167 -10.04 -5.85 -7.71
C SER A 167 -11.50 -5.55 -8.00
N TRP A 168 -12.28 -5.23 -6.99
CA TRP A 168 -13.71 -4.94 -7.08
C TRP A 168 -14.05 -3.79 -8.04
N VAL A 169 -13.12 -2.86 -8.31
CA VAL A 169 -13.29 -1.81 -9.33
C VAL A 169 -13.34 -2.34 -10.76
N GLY A 170 -12.99 -3.61 -10.99
CA GLY A 170 -13.21 -4.31 -12.25
C GLY A 170 -14.70 -4.50 -12.58
N ASP A 171 -15.57 -4.46 -11.57
CA ASP A 171 -17.02 -4.39 -11.76
C ASP A 171 -17.47 -2.93 -11.81
N PRO A 172 -18.20 -2.51 -12.86
CA PRO A 172 -18.68 -1.14 -13.00
C PRO A 172 -19.66 -0.68 -11.92
N GLN A 173 -20.10 -1.57 -11.02
CA GLN A 173 -20.97 -1.24 -9.89
C GLN A 173 -20.21 -0.64 -8.69
N PHE A 174 -18.91 -0.87 -8.58
CA PHE A 174 -18.11 -0.50 -7.42
C PHE A 174 -17.08 0.58 -7.73
N ALA A 175 -16.93 1.51 -6.80
CA ALA A 175 -15.87 2.49 -6.78
C ALA A 175 -15.44 2.74 -5.34
N PHE A 176 -14.17 3.08 -5.14
CA PHE A 176 -13.62 3.30 -3.80
C PHE A 176 -12.93 4.65 -3.70
N ARG A 177 -12.94 5.21 -2.48
CA ARG A 177 -12.19 6.41 -2.11
C ARG A 177 -11.78 6.32 -0.65
N ARG A 178 -10.47 6.39 -0.39
CA ARG A 178 -9.97 6.54 0.97
C ARG A 178 -10.21 7.95 1.50
N ILE A 179 -10.63 8.04 2.73
CA ILE A 179 -10.74 9.27 3.53
C ILE A 179 -9.99 9.06 4.84
N ASP A 180 -9.51 10.11 5.47
CA ASP A 180 -8.87 10.09 6.79
C ASP A 180 -9.61 10.94 7.83
N VAL A 181 -10.66 11.65 7.38
CA VAL A 181 -11.54 12.47 8.22
C VAL A 181 -12.99 12.20 7.84
N GLY A 182 -13.88 12.21 8.83
CA GLY A 182 -15.30 11.97 8.65
C GLY A 182 -15.73 10.52 8.91
N THR A 183 -16.93 10.15 8.49
CA THR A 183 -17.49 8.81 8.69
C THR A 183 -17.41 8.03 7.38
N PRO A 184 -16.60 6.95 7.30
CA PRO A 184 -16.53 6.09 6.14
C PRO A 184 -17.74 5.14 6.06
N ASP A 185 -17.97 4.54 4.89
CA ASP A 185 -18.91 3.42 4.73
C ASP A 185 -18.40 2.18 5.49
N PHE A 186 -17.09 1.93 5.49
CA PHE A 186 -16.44 0.90 6.32
C PHE A 186 -14.99 1.28 6.65
N ARG A 187 -14.43 0.59 7.64
CA ARG A 187 -13.04 0.77 8.09
C ARG A 187 -12.23 -0.46 7.77
N ILE A 188 -10.97 -0.30 7.34
CA ILE A 188 -10.02 -1.40 7.14
C ILE A 188 -8.97 -1.29 8.23
N SER A 189 -8.97 -2.24 9.13
CA SER A 189 -8.24 -2.13 10.40
C SER A 189 -7.32 -3.33 10.63
N LEU A 190 -6.02 -3.06 10.65
CA LEU A 190 -5.04 -4.04 11.10
C LEU A 190 -5.24 -4.25 12.61
N THR A 191 -5.40 -5.49 13.02
CA THR A 191 -5.95 -5.83 14.34
C THR A 191 -5.19 -6.99 14.96
N SER A 192 -4.88 -6.88 16.27
CA SER A 192 -4.17 -7.90 17.03
C SER A 192 -4.97 -9.20 17.19
N GLN A 193 -4.28 -10.29 17.43
CA GLN A 193 -4.83 -11.64 17.48
C GLN A 193 -6.05 -11.78 18.41
N MET A 194 -5.96 -11.29 19.63
CA MET A 194 -7.05 -11.46 20.59
C MET A 194 -8.23 -10.52 20.31
N THR A 195 -7.97 -9.31 19.80
CA THR A 195 -9.02 -8.39 19.37
C THR A 195 -9.77 -8.93 18.14
N ILE A 196 -9.09 -9.63 17.23
CA ILE A 196 -9.73 -10.38 16.15
C ILE A 196 -10.71 -11.41 16.71
N ARG A 197 -10.31 -12.23 17.66
CA ARG A 197 -11.16 -13.27 18.24
C ARG A 197 -12.38 -12.69 18.93
N GLU A 198 -12.23 -11.56 19.59
CA GLU A 198 -13.35 -10.86 20.23
C GLU A 198 -14.29 -10.24 19.19
N GLY A 199 -13.77 -9.72 18.09
CA GLY A 199 -14.53 -9.07 17.01
C GLY A 199 -15.14 -10.02 15.99
N CYS A 200 -14.48 -11.13 15.68
CA CYS A 200 -14.90 -12.11 14.67
C CYS A 200 -15.59 -13.36 15.26
N GLY A 201 -15.54 -13.54 16.59
CA GLY A 201 -16.08 -14.71 17.27
C GLY A 201 -15.04 -15.80 17.49
N TYR A 202 -15.44 -16.83 18.25
CA TYR A 202 -14.60 -17.96 18.67
C TYR A 202 -15.00 -19.28 18.02
N ASP A 203 -15.96 -19.24 17.10
CA ASP A 203 -16.56 -20.44 16.53
C ASP A 203 -15.54 -21.25 15.71
N ILE A 204 -14.64 -20.54 15.02
CA ILE A 204 -13.51 -21.15 14.31
C ILE A 204 -12.26 -20.94 15.16
N ARG A 205 -11.62 -22.04 15.57
CA ARG A 205 -10.41 -22.02 16.41
C ARG A 205 -9.13 -21.73 15.61
N LEU A 206 -9.24 -20.97 14.55
CA LEU A 206 -8.15 -20.62 13.64
C LEU A 206 -7.94 -19.12 13.61
N GLU A 207 -6.74 -18.73 13.24
CA GLU A 207 -6.43 -17.32 12.98
C GLU A 207 -7.11 -16.89 11.67
N GLY A 208 -8.21 -16.15 11.77
CA GLY A 208 -8.95 -15.59 10.64
C GLY A 208 -9.00 -14.07 10.68
N SER A 209 -9.56 -13.48 9.66
CA SER A 209 -10.01 -12.09 9.59
C SER A 209 -11.52 -12.08 9.39
N CYS A 210 -12.19 -10.94 9.51
CA CYS A 210 -13.60 -10.84 9.20
C CYS A 210 -14.05 -9.40 8.93
N PHE A 211 -15.19 -9.25 8.26
CA PHE A 211 -15.98 -8.03 8.32
C PHE A 211 -17.00 -8.13 9.47
N ASN A 212 -16.94 -7.21 10.42
CA ASN A 212 -17.95 -7.10 11.48
C ASN A 212 -18.91 -5.96 11.15
N PRO A 213 -20.15 -6.25 10.73
CA PRO A 213 -21.13 -5.23 10.32
C PRO A 213 -21.59 -4.35 11.48
N SER A 214 -21.61 -4.86 12.72
CA SER A 214 -22.00 -4.09 13.90
C SER A 214 -21.00 -2.97 14.21
N LEU A 215 -19.73 -3.17 13.86
CA LEU A 215 -18.65 -2.19 14.00
C LEU A 215 -18.43 -1.38 12.71
N GLY A 216 -19.02 -1.80 11.58
CA GLY A 216 -18.71 -1.25 10.25
C GLY A 216 -17.21 -1.38 9.93
N ARG A 217 -16.60 -2.53 10.28
CA ARG A 217 -15.15 -2.71 10.29
C ARG A 217 -14.71 -4.02 9.67
N VAL A 218 -13.81 -3.94 8.72
CA VAL A 218 -12.97 -5.02 8.24
C VAL A 218 -11.82 -5.17 9.24
N LEU A 219 -11.77 -6.29 9.93
CA LEU A 219 -10.76 -6.64 10.91
C LEU A 219 -9.74 -7.58 10.26
N LEU A 220 -8.58 -7.04 9.87
CA LEU A 220 -7.47 -7.81 9.28
C LEU A 220 -6.55 -8.29 10.39
N ASN A 221 -6.35 -9.61 10.50
CA ASN A 221 -5.52 -10.23 11.52
C ASN A 221 -4.03 -9.97 11.25
N GLU A 222 -3.35 -9.28 12.18
CA GLU A 222 -1.91 -9.02 12.08
C GLU A 222 -1.09 -10.31 11.98
N ALA A 223 -1.44 -11.37 12.72
CA ALA A 223 -0.71 -12.64 12.65
C ALA A 223 -0.71 -13.20 11.22
N ARG A 224 -1.85 -13.12 10.53
CA ARG A 224 -1.96 -13.50 9.11
C ARG A 224 -1.30 -12.50 8.19
N TRP A 225 -1.36 -11.21 8.50
CA TRP A 225 -0.66 -10.18 7.73
C TRP A 225 0.84 -10.43 7.69
N VAL A 226 1.42 -10.85 8.81
CA VAL A 226 2.86 -11.13 8.95
C VAL A 226 3.26 -12.49 8.38
N ARG A 227 2.45 -13.54 8.57
CA ARG A 227 2.83 -14.91 8.29
C ARG A 227 2.10 -15.57 7.13
N GLY A 228 1.02 -14.97 6.63
CA GLY A 228 0.26 -15.49 5.51
C GLY A 228 -0.62 -16.71 5.82
N ALA A 229 -0.85 -17.51 4.80
CA ALA A 229 -1.60 -18.75 4.87
C ALA A 229 -0.94 -19.85 4.02
N VAL A 230 -1.11 -21.09 4.45
CA VAL A 230 -0.51 -22.30 3.81
C VAL A 230 -0.84 -22.39 2.32
N ALA A 231 -2.08 -22.07 1.94
CA ALA A 231 -2.53 -22.14 0.55
C ALA A 231 -1.74 -21.22 -0.40
N PHE A 232 -1.14 -20.14 0.12
CA PHE A 232 -0.34 -19.19 -0.66
C PHE A 232 1.15 -19.53 -0.74
N GLN A 233 1.59 -20.62 -0.09
CA GLN A 233 2.94 -21.17 -0.22
C GLN A 233 4.07 -20.15 0.01
N GLY A 234 3.89 -19.24 0.97
CA GLY A 234 4.86 -18.17 1.30
C GLY A 234 4.71 -16.89 0.48
N ASP A 235 3.85 -16.81 -0.51
CA ASP A 235 3.54 -15.56 -1.24
C ASP A 235 2.71 -14.62 -0.37
N LEU A 236 3.38 -13.86 0.50
CA LEU A 236 2.75 -12.87 1.38
C LEU A 236 2.12 -11.72 0.60
N GLY A 237 2.67 -11.35 -0.55
CA GLY A 237 2.12 -10.28 -1.38
C GLY A 237 0.72 -10.62 -1.87
N SER A 238 0.59 -11.76 -2.55
CA SER A 238 -0.71 -12.27 -3.00
C SER A 238 -1.67 -12.55 -1.85
N TYR A 239 -1.16 -13.08 -0.72
CA TYR A 239 -2.01 -13.33 0.44
C TYR A 239 -2.63 -12.05 1.02
N ARG A 240 -1.85 -10.99 1.19
CA ARG A 240 -2.33 -9.69 1.69
C ARG A 240 -3.37 -9.06 0.76
N GLN A 241 -3.13 -9.13 -0.55
CA GLN A 241 -4.11 -8.69 -1.56
C GLN A 241 -5.41 -9.49 -1.49
N TYR A 242 -5.30 -10.82 -1.37
CA TYR A 242 -6.46 -11.68 -1.13
C TYR A 242 -7.22 -11.25 0.12
N LEU A 243 -6.52 -11.08 1.24
CA LEU A 243 -7.12 -10.76 2.54
C LEU A 243 -7.92 -9.45 2.46
N VAL A 244 -7.35 -8.39 1.86
CA VAL A 244 -8.04 -7.12 1.66
C VAL A 244 -9.26 -7.31 0.76
N ASN A 245 -9.13 -7.96 -0.39
CA ASN A 245 -10.24 -8.15 -1.33
C ASN A 245 -11.36 -9.03 -0.74
N HIS A 246 -11.02 -10.10 -0.03
CA HIS A 246 -11.99 -11.02 0.58
C HIS A 246 -12.84 -10.29 1.63
N GLU A 247 -12.21 -9.64 2.59
CA GLU A 247 -12.91 -8.98 3.70
C GLU A 247 -13.66 -7.70 3.22
N VAL A 248 -13.12 -6.98 2.25
CA VAL A 248 -13.86 -5.88 1.59
C VAL A 248 -15.04 -6.42 0.80
N GLY A 249 -14.92 -7.60 0.18
CA GLY A 249 -16.05 -8.29 -0.45
C GLY A 249 -17.25 -8.43 0.50
N HIS A 250 -17.01 -8.88 1.73
CA HIS A 250 -18.07 -8.93 2.75
C HIS A 250 -18.62 -7.53 3.08
N ALA A 251 -17.77 -6.52 3.18
CA ALA A 251 -18.18 -5.14 3.49
C ALA A 251 -19.08 -4.51 2.40
N ILE A 252 -18.87 -4.88 1.14
CA ILE A 252 -19.67 -4.37 0.02
C ILE A 252 -20.89 -5.23 -0.35
N GLY A 253 -21.11 -6.35 0.37
CA GLY A 253 -22.35 -7.13 0.30
C GLY A 253 -22.25 -8.60 -0.11
N PHE A 254 -21.05 -9.12 -0.36
CA PHE A 254 -20.83 -10.56 -0.64
C PHE A 254 -20.78 -11.35 0.67
N ALA A 255 -21.93 -11.65 1.24
CA ALA A 255 -22.04 -12.24 2.58
C ALA A 255 -21.66 -13.73 2.64
N GLN A 256 -21.72 -14.45 1.53
CA GLN A 256 -21.54 -15.91 1.50
C GLN A 256 -20.13 -16.27 1.05
N HIS A 257 -19.55 -17.26 1.72
CA HIS A 257 -18.35 -17.91 1.22
C HIS A 257 -18.63 -18.78 0.00
N GLU A 258 -17.63 -18.93 -0.86
CA GLU A 258 -17.72 -19.74 -2.07
C GLU A 258 -16.82 -20.96 -1.95
N ARG A 259 -17.14 -22.00 -2.72
CA ARG A 259 -16.36 -23.23 -2.83
C ARG A 259 -15.46 -23.20 -4.06
N CYS A 260 -14.44 -24.04 -4.10
CA CYS A 260 -13.80 -24.42 -5.36
C CYS A 260 -14.83 -25.07 -6.28
N GLY A 261 -15.04 -24.51 -7.45
CA GLY A 261 -16.04 -25.00 -8.41
C GLY A 261 -15.46 -25.89 -9.51
N VAL A 262 -14.14 -25.80 -9.77
CA VAL A 262 -13.46 -26.53 -10.87
C VAL A 262 -12.09 -26.97 -10.40
N GLN A 263 -11.82 -28.28 -10.56
CA GLN A 263 -10.51 -28.85 -10.23
C GLN A 263 -9.37 -28.06 -10.89
N ASP A 264 -8.38 -27.66 -10.09
CA ASP A 264 -7.21 -26.87 -10.49
C ASP A 264 -7.52 -25.49 -11.12
N GLY A 265 -8.79 -25.04 -11.03
CA GLY A 265 -9.19 -23.68 -11.37
C GLY A 265 -8.62 -22.64 -10.39
N LEU A 266 -8.86 -21.36 -10.66
CA LEU A 266 -8.59 -20.31 -9.68
C LEU A 266 -9.67 -20.32 -8.60
N ALA A 267 -9.27 -20.17 -7.34
CA ALA A 267 -10.18 -20.04 -6.23
C ALA A 267 -11.04 -18.77 -6.39
N PRO A 268 -12.37 -18.84 -6.16
CA PRO A 268 -13.15 -17.62 -6.03
C PRO A 268 -12.60 -16.72 -4.93
N ILE A 269 -12.71 -15.40 -5.10
CA ILE A 269 -12.20 -14.47 -4.07
C ILE A 269 -12.92 -14.65 -2.73
N MET A 270 -14.21 -14.99 -2.75
CA MET A 270 -15.00 -15.25 -1.54
C MET A 270 -14.81 -16.67 -0.97
N MET A 271 -13.91 -17.50 -1.52
CA MET A 271 -13.48 -18.74 -0.88
C MET A 271 -12.59 -18.42 0.32
N GLN A 272 -12.77 -19.14 1.43
CA GLN A 272 -11.94 -18.99 2.65
C GLN A 272 -10.52 -19.55 2.46
N GLN A 273 -9.74 -18.92 1.57
CA GLN A 273 -8.41 -19.39 1.18
C GLN A 273 -7.40 -19.33 2.34
N THR A 274 -7.67 -18.56 3.40
CA THR A 274 -6.89 -18.60 4.65
C THR A 274 -6.88 -20.00 5.27
N PHE A 275 -7.98 -20.75 5.13
CA PHE A 275 -8.11 -22.10 5.66
C PHE A 275 -7.69 -23.19 4.65
N GLY A 276 -7.55 -22.82 3.40
CA GLY A 276 -7.14 -23.71 2.33
C GLY A 276 -7.86 -23.44 1.02
N THR A 277 -7.46 -24.16 -0.03
CA THR A 277 -8.10 -24.11 -1.35
C THR A 277 -8.68 -25.46 -1.77
N ASN A 278 -8.76 -26.41 -0.82
CA ASN A 278 -9.42 -27.71 -0.98
C ASN A 278 -10.76 -27.67 -0.22
N ASN A 279 -11.85 -28.03 -0.87
CA ASN A 279 -13.18 -28.02 -0.28
C ASN A 279 -13.28 -28.94 0.94
N ASP A 280 -12.65 -30.14 0.92
CA ASP A 280 -12.68 -31.08 2.03
C ASP A 280 -11.99 -30.51 3.28
N ASP A 281 -10.88 -29.79 3.09
CA ASP A 281 -10.19 -29.15 4.19
C ASP A 281 -11.02 -28.04 4.82
N ILE A 282 -11.66 -27.20 4.00
CA ILE A 282 -12.53 -26.12 4.50
C ILE A 282 -13.73 -26.72 5.22
N ALA A 283 -14.41 -27.71 4.63
CA ALA A 283 -15.55 -28.38 5.26
C ALA A 283 -15.21 -29.02 6.61
N ARG A 284 -13.98 -29.53 6.75
CA ARG A 284 -13.48 -30.06 8.03
C ARG A 284 -13.19 -28.99 9.07
N LEU A 285 -12.68 -27.84 8.64
CA LEU A 285 -12.31 -26.72 9.52
C LEU A 285 -13.51 -25.85 9.91
N ASP A 286 -14.50 -25.76 9.03
CA ASP A 286 -15.76 -25.06 9.23
C ASP A 286 -16.96 -25.99 8.90
N PRO A 287 -17.29 -26.93 9.81
CA PRO A 287 -18.35 -27.91 9.55
C PRO A 287 -19.77 -27.30 9.44
N GLY A 288 -19.95 -26.08 9.95
CA GLY A 288 -21.20 -25.32 9.85
C GLY A 288 -21.29 -24.46 8.58
N GLY A 289 -20.23 -24.41 7.79
CA GLY A 289 -20.13 -23.60 6.59
C GLY A 289 -20.88 -24.20 5.38
N VAL A 290 -20.80 -23.46 4.28
CA VAL A 290 -21.53 -23.81 3.03
C VAL A 290 -20.70 -24.63 2.05
N VAL A 291 -19.41 -24.88 2.35
CA VAL A 291 -18.50 -25.58 1.45
C VAL A 291 -18.64 -27.10 1.60
N PRO A 292 -18.98 -27.85 0.54
CA PRO A 292 -19.14 -29.30 0.61
C PRO A 292 -17.77 -30.01 0.59
N ALA A 293 -17.70 -31.19 1.19
CA ALA A 293 -16.57 -32.13 1.03
C ALA A 293 -16.72 -32.91 -0.29
N ASP A 294 -16.35 -32.31 -1.41
CA ASP A 294 -16.52 -32.89 -2.77
C ASP A 294 -15.18 -33.20 -3.47
N GLY A 295 -14.06 -33.06 -2.75
CA GLY A 295 -12.71 -33.38 -3.23
C GLY A 295 -12.10 -32.35 -4.17
N LEU A 296 -12.82 -31.30 -4.53
CA LEU A 296 -12.30 -30.29 -5.46
C LEU A 296 -11.24 -29.41 -4.79
N ARG A 297 -10.17 -29.13 -5.56
CA ARG A 297 -9.08 -28.25 -5.16
C ARG A 297 -8.87 -27.18 -6.20
N CYS A 298 -8.70 -25.92 -5.74
CA CYS A 298 -8.35 -24.78 -6.55
C CYS A 298 -6.88 -24.35 -6.32
N ARG A 299 -6.37 -23.53 -7.21
CA ARG A 299 -5.15 -22.74 -7.00
C ARG A 299 -5.55 -21.44 -6.30
N PHE A 300 -4.71 -20.91 -5.41
CA PHE A 300 -5.01 -19.63 -4.76
C PHE A 300 -5.16 -18.49 -5.77
N ASN A 301 -5.94 -17.49 -5.41
CA ASN A 301 -6.21 -16.31 -6.24
C ASN A 301 -6.53 -15.10 -5.38
N PRO A 302 -5.77 -14.00 -5.52
CA PRO A 302 -5.98 -12.79 -4.72
C PRO A 302 -7.03 -11.82 -5.29
N TRP A 303 -7.65 -12.11 -6.43
CA TRP A 303 -8.43 -11.14 -7.18
C TRP A 303 -9.87 -11.57 -7.49
N PRO A 304 -10.87 -10.67 -7.34
CA PRO A 304 -12.24 -10.92 -7.83
C PRO A 304 -12.27 -11.15 -9.35
N TYR A 305 -11.49 -10.37 -10.11
CA TYR A 305 -11.48 -10.40 -11.58
C TYR A 305 -10.06 -10.63 -12.11
N PRO A 306 -9.49 -11.82 -11.93
CA PRO A 306 -8.07 -12.08 -12.19
C PRO A 306 -7.64 -11.92 -13.65
N ARG A 307 -8.57 -11.73 -14.56
CA ARG A 307 -8.35 -11.56 -16.02
C ARG A 307 -8.82 -10.20 -16.54
N ALA A 308 -9.05 -9.23 -15.65
CA ALA A 308 -9.45 -7.88 -16.04
C ALA A 308 -8.32 -7.13 -16.78
#